data_d3db535aee8e78d13b73071d84cbc71a
#
_entry.id   d3db535aee8e78d13b73071d84cbc71a
#
_cell.length_a   1.000
_cell.length_b   1.000
_cell.length_c   1.000
_cell.angle_alpha   90.00
_cell.angle_beta   90.00
_cell.angle_gamma   90.00
#
_symmetry.space_group_name_H-M   'P 1'
#
loop_
_entity.id
_entity.type
_entity.pdbx_description
1 polymer ?
#
loop_
_entity_poly.entity_id
_entity_poly.type
_entity_poly.pdbx_seq_one_letter_code
_entity_poly.pdbx_strand_id
1 'polypeptide(L)'
;MYTSDVQEVDLQVKSIKRVLHQRAESNWQNLYDKTKGLQRTKLDLFYKTNTEFGLSVYLSSPLSFKERRALTKFRTSSHNLPIETNRYEGIDDRNHRLCPLCNEAVGDEAHYLTECSFDPFVKLRSPLTSLVSNKFPDFSTLNKTEKAVFLLDNSDVQILSHVGRVAHEVMKTFTDIRSTIR
;
A
#
# COMPACT_ATOMS: atom_id res chain seq x y z
N MET A 1 13.71 -49.57 -10.93
CA MET A 1 13.42 -49.41 -9.49
C MET A 1 13.53 -47.97 -8.96
N TYR A 2 14.06 -46.99 -9.71
CA TYR A 2 14.23 -45.60 -9.26
C TYR A 2 13.02 -44.67 -9.49
N THR A 3 12.01 -45.08 -10.23
CA THR A 3 10.86 -44.23 -10.60
C THR A 3 9.77 -44.14 -9.52
N SER A 4 9.63 -45.15 -8.67
CA SER A 4 8.64 -45.17 -7.58
C SER A 4 9.01 -44.21 -6.43
N ASP A 5 10.29 -44.13 -6.07
CA ASP A 5 10.78 -43.30 -4.96
C ASP A 5 10.67 -41.81 -5.28
N VAL A 6 10.91 -41.42 -6.55
CA VAL A 6 10.75 -40.01 -6.98
C VAL A 6 9.30 -39.57 -6.95
N GLN A 7 8.36 -40.46 -7.36
CA GLN A 7 6.93 -40.15 -7.31
C GLN A 7 6.42 -40.01 -5.86
N GLU A 8 6.89 -40.86 -4.97
CA GLU A 8 6.53 -40.79 -3.55
C GLU A 8 7.05 -39.50 -2.88
N VAL A 9 8.29 -39.12 -3.15
CA VAL A 9 8.88 -37.87 -2.67
C VAL A 9 8.10 -36.68 -3.21
N ASP A 10 7.70 -36.67 -4.50
CA ASP A 10 6.93 -35.56 -5.08
C ASP A 10 5.53 -35.45 -4.42
N LEU A 11 4.87 -36.56 -4.13
CA LEU A 11 3.60 -36.59 -3.41
C LEU A 11 3.73 -36.06 -1.97
N GLN A 12 4.80 -36.41 -1.27
CA GLN A 12 5.09 -35.91 0.07
C GLN A 12 5.34 -34.41 0.05
N VAL A 13 6.14 -33.90 -0.89
CA VAL A 13 6.40 -32.48 -1.06
C VAL A 13 5.12 -31.69 -1.36
N LYS A 14 4.24 -32.22 -2.23
CA LYS A 14 2.93 -31.62 -2.52
C LYS A 14 2.04 -31.57 -1.28
N SER A 15 2.03 -32.66 -0.50
CA SER A 15 1.26 -32.71 0.76
C SER A 15 1.75 -31.70 1.79
N ILE A 16 3.06 -31.59 1.98
CA ILE A 16 3.66 -30.60 2.88
C ILE A 16 3.33 -29.17 2.43
N LYS A 17 3.49 -28.86 1.14
CA LYS A 17 3.15 -27.55 0.59
C LYS A 17 1.68 -27.20 0.85
N ARG A 18 0.76 -28.15 0.67
CA ARG A 18 -0.67 -27.95 0.94
C ARG A 18 -0.93 -27.64 2.42
N VAL A 19 -0.34 -28.39 3.34
CA VAL A 19 -0.50 -28.17 4.78
C VAL A 19 0.05 -26.80 5.19
N LEU A 20 1.23 -26.44 4.68
CA LEU A 20 1.83 -25.13 4.96
C LEU A 20 0.97 -23.99 4.41
N HIS A 21 0.41 -24.14 3.21
CA HIS A 21 -0.49 -23.15 2.63
C HIS A 21 -1.76 -22.97 3.46
N GLN A 22 -2.44 -24.07 3.83
CA GLN A 22 -3.63 -24.03 4.68
C GLN A 22 -3.35 -23.39 6.05
N ARG A 23 -2.19 -23.68 6.64
CA ARG A 23 -1.78 -23.09 7.92
C ARG A 23 -1.51 -21.59 7.78
N ALA A 24 -0.86 -21.16 6.70
CA ALA A 24 -0.61 -19.76 6.42
C ALA A 24 -1.92 -18.99 6.18
N GLU A 25 -2.84 -19.56 5.42
CA GLU A 25 -4.19 -19.00 5.17
C GLU A 25 -4.98 -18.86 6.48
N SER A 26 -5.02 -19.90 7.31
CA SER A 26 -5.69 -19.86 8.62
C SER A 26 -5.09 -18.82 9.55
N ASN A 27 -3.77 -18.71 9.58
CA ASN A 27 -3.08 -17.68 10.37
C ASN A 27 -3.40 -16.27 9.87
N TRP A 28 -3.42 -16.08 8.55
CA TRP A 28 -3.79 -14.80 7.93
C TRP A 28 -5.24 -14.43 8.27
N GLN A 29 -6.18 -15.37 8.13
CA GLN A 29 -7.59 -15.16 8.45
C GLN A 29 -7.77 -14.75 9.92
N ASN A 30 -7.11 -15.45 10.84
CA ASN A 30 -7.16 -15.13 12.26
C ASN A 30 -6.63 -13.72 12.56
N LEU A 31 -5.56 -13.29 11.89
CA LEU A 31 -5.02 -11.93 12.02
C LEU A 31 -5.96 -10.89 11.41
N TYR A 32 -6.49 -11.17 10.22
CA TYR A 32 -7.45 -10.31 9.55
C TYR A 32 -8.70 -10.07 10.41
N ASP A 33 -9.29 -11.14 10.96
CA ASP A 33 -10.49 -11.06 11.80
C ASP A 33 -10.24 -10.31 13.10
N LYS A 34 -9.07 -10.47 13.72
CA LYS A 34 -8.66 -9.73 14.91
C LYS A 34 -8.46 -8.23 14.66
N THR A 35 -8.07 -7.85 13.46
CA THR A 35 -7.75 -6.47 13.10
C THR A 35 -8.89 -5.76 12.37
N LYS A 36 -9.81 -6.52 11.77
CA LYS A 36 -11.02 -6.03 11.14
C LYS A 36 -11.88 -5.28 12.17
N GLY A 37 -11.97 -3.98 12.02
CA GLY A 37 -12.72 -3.12 12.94
C GLY A 37 -11.87 -2.42 14.01
N LEU A 38 -10.59 -2.76 14.16
CA LEU A 38 -9.67 -1.93 14.93
C LEU A 38 -9.37 -0.66 14.11
N GLN A 39 -10.07 0.42 14.46
CA GLN A 39 -9.82 1.70 13.82
C GLN A 39 -8.38 2.16 14.09
N ARG A 40 -7.68 2.55 13.00
CA ARG A 40 -6.43 3.32 13.06
C ARG A 40 -5.17 2.55 13.48
N THR A 41 -5.05 1.27 13.12
CA THR A 41 -3.77 0.56 13.24
C THR A 41 -2.82 0.98 12.12
N LYS A 42 -1.51 0.77 12.33
CA LYS A 42 -0.48 0.97 11.31
C LYS A 42 -0.78 0.21 10.01
N LEU A 43 -1.44 -0.95 10.10
CA LEU A 43 -1.77 -1.82 8.97
C LEU A 43 -3.20 -1.65 8.45
N ASP A 44 -3.90 -0.57 8.81
CA ASP A 44 -5.29 -0.34 8.38
C ASP A 44 -5.42 -0.38 6.85
N LEU A 45 -4.54 0.33 6.15
CA LEU A 45 -4.54 0.35 4.69
C LEU A 45 -4.17 -1.01 4.09
N PHE A 46 -3.24 -1.75 4.73
CA PHE A 46 -2.87 -3.10 4.32
C PHE A 46 -4.08 -4.05 4.35
N TYR A 47 -4.84 -4.06 5.43
CA TYR A 47 -6.01 -4.92 5.53
C TYR A 47 -7.14 -4.51 4.58
N LYS A 48 -7.28 -3.23 4.29
CA LYS A 48 -8.26 -2.74 3.31
C LYS A 48 -7.90 -3.10 1.86
N THR A 49 -6.62 -3.26 1.57
CA THR A 49 -6.11 -3.63 0.24
C THR A 49 -5.77 -5.11 0.10
N ASN A 50 -5.91 -5.91 1.15
CA ASN A 50 -5.67 -7.36 1.13
C ASN A 50 -6.83 -8.05 1.87
N THR A 51 -7.98 -8.09 1.23
CA THR A 51 -9.20 -8.70 1.78
C THR A 51 -9.21 -10.22 1.63
N GLU A 52 -8.37 -10.75 0.75
CA GLU A 52 -8.25 -12.18 0.48
C GLU A 52 -6.80 -12.66 0.71
N PHE A 53 -6.65 -13.92 1.12
CA PHE A 53 -5.33 -14.53 1.24
C PHE A 53 -4.75 -14.82 -0.14
N GLY A 54 -3.60 -14.27 -0.43
CA GLY A 54 -2.95 -14.47 -1.72
C GLY A 54 -1.87 -13.44 -2.04
N LEU A 55 -1.35 -13.54 -3.25
CA LEU A 55 -0.36 -12.60 -3.77
C LEU A 55 -1.08 -11.38 -4.34
N SER A 56 -0.80 -10.21 -3.78
CA SER A 56 -1.35 -8.95 -4.31
C SER A 56 -0.92 -8.71 -5.76
N VAL A 57 -1.84 -8.24 -6.60
CA VAL A 57 -1.65 -8.06 -8.06
C VAL A 57 -0.40 -7.26 -8.40
N TYR A 58 -0.10 -6.17 -7.67
CA TYR A 58 1.07 -5.33 -7.94
C TYR A 58 2.41 -6.07 -7.81
N LEU A 59 2.48 -7.17 -7.03
CA LEU A 59 3.70 -7.97 -6.87
C LEU A 59 4.04 -8.79 -8.12
N SER A 60 3.02 -9.25 -8.84
CA SER A 60 3.17 -9.98 -10.10
C SER A 60 3.12 -9.09 -11.35
N SER A 61 2.73 -7.81 -11.20
CA SER A 61 2.65 -6.87 -12.32
C SER A 61 4.04 -6.46 -12.83
N PRO A 62 4.18 -6.11 -14.13
CA PRO A 62 5.43 -5.68 -14.75
C PRO A 62 5.80 -4.23 -14.35
N LEU A 63 5.94 -3.98 -13.06
CA LEU A 63 6.34 -2.71 -12.48
C LEU A 63 7.85 -2.67 -12.28
N SER A 64 8.45 -1.48 -12.31
CA SER A 64 9.84 -1.30 -11.90
C SER A 64 10.02 -1.64 -10.41
N PHE A 65 11.25 -1.98 -10.02
CA PHE A 65 11.58 -2.25 -8.61
C PHE A 65 11.22 -1.07 -7.69
N LYS A 66 11.45 0.17 -8.16
CA LYS A 66 11.15 1.39 -7.40
C LYS A 66 9.64 1.55 -7.16
N GLU A 67 8.83 1.36 -8.19
CA GLU A 67 7.37 1.43 -8.11
C GLU A 67 6.81 0.35 -7.18
N ARG A 68 7.23 -0.90 -7.37
CA ARG A 68 6.80 -2.03 -6.54
C ARG A 68 7.16 -1.81 -5.06
N ARG A 69 8.39 -1.37 -4.78
CA ARG A 69 8.84 -1.06 -3.42
C ARG A 69 8.03 0.09 -2.81
N ALA A 70 7.71 1.12 -3.58
CA ALA A 70 6.91 2.26 -3.12
C ALA A 70 5.49 1.84 -2.77
N LEU A 71 4.84 1.06 -3.65
CA LEU A 71 3.51 0.48 -3.38
C LEU A 71 3.51 -0.38 -2.11
N THR A 72 4.50 -1.27 -1.95
CA THR A 72 4.63 -2.08 -0.73
C THR A 72 4.71 -1.20 0.51
N LYS A 73 5.55 -0.16 0.49
CA LYS A 73 5.73 0.73 1.63
C LYS A 73 4.46 1.51 1.97
N PHE A 74 3.72 1.98 0.98
CA PHE A 74 2.44 2.66 1.19
C PHE A 74 1.39 1.72 1.75
N ARG A 75 1.23 0.52 1.19
CA ARG A 75 0.26 -0.47 1.68
C ARG A 75 0.54 -0.93 3.11
N THR A 76 1.79 -1.01 3.52
CA THR A 76 2.20 -1.50 4.85
C THR A 76 2.54 -0.37 5.83
N SER A 77 2.33 0.90 5.46
CA SER A 77 2.73 2.08 6.22
C SER A 77 4.19 2.03 6.71
N SER A 78 5.08 1.43 5.89
CA SER A 78 6.51 1.27 6.19
C SER A 78 7.34 2.36 5.49
N HIS A 79 7.01 3.61 5.74
CA HIS A 79 7.55 4.79 5.09
C HIS A 79 7.87 5.91 6.10
N ASN A 80 8.38 7.03 5.59
CA ASN A 80 8.83 8.19 6.35
C ASN A 80 7.85 9.38 6.31
N LEU A 81 6.56 9.13 6.00
CA LEU A 81 5.55 10.18 5.98
C LEU A 81 5.20 10.66 7.40
N PRO A 82 4.70 11.90 7.56
CA PRO A 82 4.37 12.49 8.85
C PRO A 82 3.48 11.62 9.72
N ILE A 83 2.54 10.89 9.15
CA ILE A 83 1.66 9.98 9.89
C ILE A 83 2.42 8.94 10.72
N GLU A 84 3.56 8.45 10.22
CA GLU A 84 4.39 7.50 10.93
C GLU A 84 5.50 8.17 11.75
N THR A 85 6.12 9.21 11.21
CA THR A 85 7.28 9.82 11.84
C THR A 85 6.91 10.67 13.04
N ASN A 86 5.81 11.41 12.98
CA ASN A 86 5.35 12.23 14.10
C ASN A 86 4.91 11.36 15.30
N ARG A 87 4.54 10.10 15.04
CA ARG A 87 4.30 9.13 16.12
C ARG A 87 5.57 8.87 16.95
N TYR A 88 6.73 8.79 16.30
CA TYR A 88 8.02 8.62 16.98
C TYR A 88 8.51 9.92 17.64
N GLU A 89 7.96 11.05 17.24
CA GLU A 89 8.23 12.37 17.81
C GLU A 89 7.28 12.72 18.97
N GLY A 90 6.46 11.76 19.44
CA GLY A 90 5.58 11.91 20.59
C GLY A 90 4.22 12.56 20.28
N ILE A 91 3.86 12.72 19.01
CA ILE A 91 2.52 13.16 18.64
C ILE A 91 1.59 11.94 18.57
N ASP A 92 0.97 11.63 19.72
CA ASP A 92 0.14 10.41 19.85
C ASP A 92 -1.16 10.51 19.06
N ASP A 93 -1.84 11.67 19.10
CA ASP A 93 -3.07 11.86 18.34
C ASP A 93 -2.79 11.95 16.84
N ARG A 94 -3.38 11.00 16.09
CA ARG A 94 -3.27 10.95 14.64
C ARG A 94 -3.74 12.24 13.96
N ASN A 95 -4.77 12.89 14.49
CA ASN A 95 -5.35 14.08 13.89
C ASN A 95 -4.39 15.28 13.92
N HIS A 96 -3.43 15.27 14.82
CA HIS A 96 -2.39 16.32 14.93
C HIS A 96 -1.16 16.04 14.04
N ARG A 97 -1.09 14.88 13.38
CA ARG A 97 0.02 14.56 12.45
C ARG A 97 -0.25 15.15 11.07
N LEU A 98 -0.34 16.47 11.03
CA LEU A 98 -0.67 17.21 9.82
C LEU A 98 0.43 17.10 8.76
N CYS A 99 0.05 17.27 7.51
CA CYS A 99 0.96 17.42 6.38
C CYS A 99 1.75 18.74 6.54
N PRO A 100 3.07 18.74 6.68
CA PRO A 100 3.85 19.97 6.85
C PRO A 100 3.97 20.79 5.56
N LEU A 101 3.49 20.28 4.42
CA LEU A 101 3.58 20.95 3.13
C LEU A 101 2.34 21.78 2.80
N CYS A 102 1.15 21.31 3.19
CA CYS A 102 -0.10 22.06 2.97
C CYS A 102 -0.79 22.47 4.26
N ASN A 103 -0.52 21.83 5.38
CA ASN A 103 -1.14 22.04 6.70
C ASN A 103 -2.66 21.84 6.76
N GLU A 104 -3.28 21.26 5.73
CA GLU A 104 -4.74 21.15 5.60
C GLU A 104 -5.31 19.87 6.18
N ALA A 105 -4.53 18.80 6.17
CA ALA A 105 -5.00 17.48 6.58
C ALA A 105 -3.87 16.61 7.15
N VAL A 106 -4.26 15.48 7.75
CA VAL A 106 -3.32 14.45 8.22
C VAL A 106 -2.45 13.97 7.07
N GLY A 107 -1.12 13.99 7.28
CA GLY A 107 -0.12 13.60 6.28
C GLY A 107 0.02 12.09 6.14
N ASP A 108 -1.08 11.43 5.77
CA ASP A 108 -1.15 9.99 5.54
C ASP A 108 -1.07 9.62 4.04
N GLU A 109 -1.01 8.34 3.75
CA GLU A 109 -0.89 7.81 2.40
C GLU A 109 -2.04 8.25 1.49
N ALA A 110 -3.27 8.26 2.02
CA ALA A 110 -4.45 8.68 1.29
C ALA A 110 -4.37 10.17 0.92
N HIS A 111 -3.94 11.02 1.86
CA HIS A 111 -3.75 12.45 1.61
C HIS A 111 -2.78 12.71 0.47
N TYR A 112 -1.62 12.06 0.47
CA TYR A 112 -0.61 12.28 -0.58
C TYR A 112 -1.02 11.71 -1.93
N LEU A 113 -1.77 10.62 -1.96
CA LEU A 113 -2.27 10.03 -3.19
C LEU A 113 -3.43 10.81 -3.83
N THR A 114 -4.23 11.53 -3.04
CA THR A 114 -5.51 12.05 -3.54
C THR A 114 -5.75 13.55 -3.37
N GLU A 115 -5.25 14.18 -2.29
CA GLU A 115 -5.78 15.49 -1.85
C GLU A 115 -4.73 16.58 -1.61
N CYS A 116 -3.47 16.23 -1.29
CA CYS A 116 -2.47 17.22 -0.90
C CYS A 116 -2.38 18.37 -1.91
N SER A 117 -2.58 19.62 -1.42
CA SER A 117 -2.60 20.83 -2.25
C SER A 117 -1.19 21.35 -2.58
N PHE A 118 -0.13 20.74 -2.05
CA PHE A 118 1.24 21.11 -2.40
C PHE A 118 1.48 20.99 -3.91
N ASP A 119 1.76 22.12 -4.57
CA ASP A 119 1.80 22.23 -6.04
C ASP A 119 2.65 21.16 -6.75
N PRO A 120 3.86 20.80 -6.28
CA PRO A 120 4.62 19.71 -6.89
C PRO A 120 3.88 18.35 -6.87
N PHE A 121 3.12 18.08 -5.80
CA PHE A 121 2.35 16.82 -5.71
C PHE A 121 1.07 16.87 -6.54
N VAL A 122 0.45 18.04 -6.67
CA VAL A 122 -0.69 18.24 -7.58
C VAL A 122 -0.26 17.91 -9.02
N LYS A 123 0.85 18.52 -9.48
CA LYS A 123 1.42 18.26 -10.81
C LYS A 123 1.80 16.79 -11.01
N LEU A 124 2.40 16.17 -9.99
CA LEU A 124 2.80 14.77 -10.02
C LEU A 124 1.60 13.82 -10.15
N ARG A 125 0.46 14.13 -9.50
CA ARG A 125 -0.77 13.32 -9.55
C ARG A 125 -1.61 13.57 -10.79
N SER A 126 -1.47 14.71 -11.45
CA SER A 126 -2.33 15.10 -12.58
C SER A 126 -2.49 14.01 -13.65
N PRO A 127 -1.42 13.32 -14.12
CA PRO A 127 -1.57 12.23 -15.10
C PRO A 127 -2.36 11.04 -14.54
N LEU A 128 -2.16 10.71 -13.26
CA LEU A 128 -2.90 9.63 -12.58
C LEU A 128 -4.38 9.99 -12.48
N THR A 129 -4.68 11.21 -12.04
CA THR A 129 -6.06 11.70 -11.90
C THR A 129 -6.79 11.66 -13.23
N SER A 130 -6.17 12.16 -14.30
CA SER A 130 -6.75 12.13 -15.66
C SER A 130 -6.99 10.69 -16.15
N LEU A 131 -6.01 9.80 -15.95
CA LEU A 131 -6.13 8.39 -16.34
C LEU A 131 -7.29 7.70 -15.64
N VAL A 132 -7.40 7.90 -14.32
CA VAL A 132 -8.42 7.25 -13.50
C VAL A 132 -9.81 7.82 -13.80
N SER A 133 -9.96 9.15 -13.92
CA SER A 133 -11.25 9.77 -14.23
C SER A 133 -11.79 9.35 -15.59
N ASN A 134 -10.92 9.15 -16.58
CA ASN A 134 -11.32 8.68 -17.90
C ASN A 134 -11.77 7.22 -17.90
N LYS A 135 -11.12 6.35 -17.12
CA LYS A 135 -11.43 4.92 -17.07
C LYS A 135 -12.56 4.58 -16.08
N PHE A 136 -12.68 5.36 -15.02
CA PHE A 136 -13.56 5.10 -13.88
C PHE A 136 -14.28 6.39 -13.45
N PRO A 137 -15.37 6.79 -14.12
CA PRO A 137 -16.09 8.03 -13.82
C PRO A 137 -16.55 8.15 -12.37
N ASP A 138 -16.93 7.03 -11.76
CA ASP A 138 -17.40 6.98 -10.37
C ASP A 138 -16.29 7.17 -9.33
N PHE A 139 -15.03 7.20 -9.75
CA PHE A 139 -13.90 7.45 -8.82
C PHE A 139 -14.03 8.79 -8.09
N SER A 140 -14.63 9.79 -8.74
CA SER A 140 -14.84 11.11 -8.13
C SER A 140 -15.76 11.08 -6.91
N THR A 141 -16.72 10.15 -6.86
CA THR A 141 -17.71 10.01 -5.78
C THR A 141 -17.15 9.33 -4.52
N LEU A 142 -16.04 8.62 -4.65
CA LEU A 142 -15.42 7.91 -3.55
C LEU A 142 -14.85 8.88 -2.50
N ASN A 143 -14.93 8.51 -1.23
CA ASN A 143 -14.24 9.24 -0.18
C ASN A 143 -12.70 9.05 -0.26
N LYS A 144 -11.96 9.85 0.50
CA LYS A 144 -10.48 9.85 0.52
C LYS A 144 -9.86 8.46 0.71
N THR A 145 -10.35 7.71 1.68
CA THR A 145 -9.84 6.36 1.99
C THR A 145 -10.17 5.37 0.89
N GLU A 146 -11.39 5.41 0.38
CA GLU A 146 -11.83 4.56 -0.73
C GLU A 146 -11.01 4.84 -1.99
N LYS A 147 -10.75 6.11 -2.30
CA LYS A 147 -9.84 6.50 -3.41
C LYS A 147 -8.46 5.90 -3.24
N ALA A 148 -7.89 5.97 -2.05
CA ALA A 148 -6.56 5.41 -1.78
C ALA A 148 -6.54 3.88 -1.91
N VAL A 149 -7.55 3.19 -1.38
CA VAL A 149 -7.72 1.74 -1.52
C VAL A 149 -7.86 1.37 -3.00
N PHE A 150 -8.75 2.04 -3.74
CA PHE A 150 -8.94 1.82 -5.17
C PHE A 150 -7.64 1.95 -5.96
N LEU A 151 -6.84 2.97 -5.67
CA LEU A 151 -5.56 3.23 -6.36
C LEU A 151 -4.51 2.17 -6.03
N LEU A 152 -4.42 1.76 -4.76
CA LEU A 152 -3.39 0.83 -4.28
C LEU A 152 -3.73 -0.63 -4.60
N ASP A 153 -5.01 -0.98 -4.74
CA ASP A 153 -5.48 -2.34 -5.02
C ASP A 153 -6.00 -2.50 -6.47
N ASN A 154 -5.57 -1.62 -7.35
CA ASN A 154 -5.96 -1.67 -8.75
C ASN A 154 -5.26 -2.81 -9.49
N SER A 155 -5.92 -3.35 -10.52
CA SER A 155 -5.34 -4.36 -11.42
C SER A 155 -4.75 -3.77 -12.71
N ASP A 156 -5.04 -2.52 -13.02
CA ASP A 156 -4.51 -1.82 -14.19
C ASP A 156 -3.05 -1.43 -13.95
N VAL A 157 -2.15 -2.00 -14.76
CA VAL A 157 -0.69 -1.78 -14.66
C VAL A 157 -0.31 -0.32 -14.84
N GLN A 158 -1.02 0.43 -15.70
CA GLN A 158 -0.74 1.86 -15.91
C GLN A 158 -1.09 2.66 -14.65
N ILE A 159 -2.23 2.37 -14.03
CA ILE A 159 -2.61 3.01 -12.76
C ILE A 159 -1.59 2.66 -11.68
N LEU A 160 -1.28 1.37 -11.50
CA LEU A 160 -0.30 0.93 -10.51
C LEU A 160 1.09 1.56 -10.71
N SER A 161 1.55 1.71 -11.95
CA SER A 161 2.82 2.38 -12.26
C SER A 161 2.77 3.86 -11.87
N HIS A 162 1.69 4.57 -12.19
CA HIS A 162 1.52 5.97 -11.79
C HIS A 162 1.45 6.12 -10.27
N VAL A 163 0.68 5.28 -9.58
CA VAL A 163 0.59 5.28 -8.11
C VAL A 163 1.95 4.99 -7.49
N GLY A 164 2.68 4.00 -8.01
CA GLY A 164 4.04 3.68 -7.54
C GLY A 164 5.02 4.83 -7.70
N ARG A 165 4.94 5.58 -8.82
CA ARG A 165 5.75 6.80 -9.03
C ARG A 165 5.38 7.91 -8.06
N VAL A 166 4.09 8.20 -7.89
CA VAL A 166 3.63 9.21 -6.92
C VAL A 166 4.12 8.84 -5.52
N ALA A 167 3.89 7.61 -5.08
CA ALA A 167 4.34 7.14 -3.77
C ALA A 167 5.87 7.24 -3.59
N HIS A 168 6.64 6.92 -4.63
CA HIS A 168 8.10 7.03 -4.62
C HIS A 168 8.56 8.47 -4.45
N GLU A 169 8.07 9.39 -5.26
CA GLU A 169 8.47 10.81 -5.23
C GLU A 169 8.03 11.49 -3.94
N VAL A 170 6.84 11.17 -3.42
CA VAL A 170 6.39 11.66 -2.12
C VAL A 170 7.35 11.22 -1.01
N MET A 171 7.71 9.94 -0.92
CA MET A 171 8.66 9.47 0.10
C MET A 171 10.05 10.07 -0.07
N LYS A 172 10.51 10.26 -1.31
CA LYS A 172 11.77 10.92 -1.61
C LYS A 172 11.78 12.36 -1.10
N THR A 173 10.74 13.13 -1.38
CA THR A 173 10.59 14.52 -0.88
C THR A 173 10.73 14.58 0.64
N PHE A 174 10.10 13.68 1.38
CA PHE A 174 10.23 13.65 2.84
C PHE A 174 11.60 13.16 3.32
N THR A 175 12.31 12.36 2.53
CA THR A 175 13.70 12.01 2.83
C THR A 175 14.61 13.21 2.67
N ASP A 176 14.44 13.96 1.58
CA ASP A 176 15.26 15.14 1.25
C ASP A 176 15.05 16.26 2.28
N ILE A 177 13.81 16.55 2.66
CA ILE A 177 13.48 17.52 3.72
C ILE A 177 14.19 17.17 5.03
N ARG A 178 14.17 15.91 5.44
CA ARG A 178 14.81 15.46 6.67
C ARG A 178 16.33 15.53 6.63
N SER A 179 16.93 15.30 5.48
CA SER A 179 18.38 15.41 5.31
C SER A 179 18.86 16.86 5.39
N THR A 180 17.99 17.83 5.08
CA THR A 180 18.30 19.27 5.13
C THR A 180 18.20 19.87 6.54
N ILE A 181 17.43 19.21 7.43
CA ILE A 181 17.19 19.70 8.82
C ILE A 181 18.24 19.15 9.81
N ARG A 182 19.02 18.15 9.41
CA ARG A 182 20.13 17.58 10.22
C ARG A 182 21.43 18.28 9.93
#